data_d1563896ef08e223d60537b50bdf83b7
#
_entry.id   d1563896ef08e223d60537b50bdf83b7
#
_cell.length_a   1.000
_cell.length_b   1.000
_cell.length_c   1.000
_cell.angle_alpha   90.00
_cell.angle_beta   90.00
_cell.angle_gamma   90.00
#
_symmetry.space_group_name_H-M   'P 1'
#
loop_
_entity.id
_entity.type
_entity.pdbx_description
1 polymer ?
#
loop_
_entity_poly.entity_id
_entity_poly.type
_entity_poly.pdbx_seq_one_letter_code
_entity_poly.pdbx_strand_id
1 'polypeptide(L)'
;MNDISKGEVAYINMIQAVESDPRVLLIDDYGIFFDKNMEIEFRKKLNRMNKDMGTTIILSSPDERNLKLIASVLIYLDNGHISKIRSGIGKGNIQRSKPSNRPKRKAQKRSHPKQRSSR
;
A
#
# COMPACT_ATOMS: atom_id res chain seq x y z
N MET A 1 -31.94 -24.91 15.19
CA MET A 1 -31.18 -23.67 14.98
C MET A 1 -29.85 -24.07 14.39
N ASN A 2 -29.55 -23.66 13.17
CA ASN A 2 -28.22 -23.86 12.59
C ASN A 2 -27.28 -22.85 13.25
N ASP A 3 -26.30 -23.36 14.00
CA ASP A 3 -25.26 -22.49 14.55
C ASP A 3 -24.41 -21.94 13.39
N ILE A 4 -24.49 -20.61 13.22
CA ILE A 4 -23.66 -19.90 12.25
C ILE A 4 -22.21 -20.02 12.73
N SER A 5 -21.32 -20.49 11.86
CA SER A 5 -19.90 -20.60 12.18
C SER A 5 -19.27 -19.21 12.44
N LYS A 6 -18.20 -19.17 13.23
CA LYS A 6 -17.45 -17.91 13.47
C LYS A 6 -16.97 -17.28 12.15
N GLY A 7 -16.64 -18.10 11.17
CA GLY A 7 -16.24 -17.62 9.84
C GLY A 7 -17.40 -16.96 9.09
N GLU A 8 -18.60 -17.52 9.17
CA GLU A 8 -19.79 -16.92 8.54
C GLU A 8 -20.18 -15.59 9.20
N VAL A 9 -20.07 -15.48 10.52
CA VAL A 9 -20.31 -14.23 11.23
C VAL A 9 -19.29 -13.17 10.81
N ALA A 10 -18.01 -13.52 10.75
CA ALA A 10 -16.96 -12.60 10.30
C ALA A 10 -17.20 -12.13 8.86
N TYR A 11 -17.65 -13.03 7.99
CA TYR A 11 -17.99 -12.72 6.60
C TYR A 11 -19.15 -11.75 6.49
N ILE A 12 -20.25 -11.98 7.24
CA ILE A 12 -21.40 -11.10 7.26
C ILE A 12 -21.03 -9.71 7.77
N ASN A 13 -20.27 -9.63 8.85
CA ASN A 13 -19.80 -8.35 9.38
C ASN A 13 -18.96 -7.58 8.38
N MET A 14 -18.14 -8.28 7.63
CA MET A 14 -17.29 -7.69 6.59
C MET A 14 -18.12 -7.16 5.42
N ILE A 15 -19.13 -7.92 4.98
CA ILE A 15 -20.07 -7.45 3.95
C ILE A 15 -20.80 -6.18 4.41
N GLN A 16 -21.30 -6.16 5.63
CA GLN A 16 -21.98 -4.98 6.17
C GLN A 16 -21.09 -3.75 6.23
N ALA A 17 -19.85 -3.92 6.66
CA ALA A 17 -18.88 -2.83 6.69
C ALA A 17 -18.58 -2.28 5.28
N VAL A 18 -18.44 -3.15 4.30
CA VAL A 18 -18.19 -2.77 2.90
C VAL A 18 -19.40 -2.09 2.27
N GLU A 19 -20.62 -2.60 2.52
CA GLU A 19 -21.86 -2.03 1.96
C GLU A 19 -22.22 -0.68 2.60
N SER A 20 -21.66 -0.33 3.75
CA SER A 20 -21.89 0.98 4.37
C SER A 20 -21.18 2.14 3.65
N ASP A 21 -20.41 1.87 2.62
CA ASP A 21 -19.65 2.84 1.81
C ASP A 21 -18.76 3.79 2.67
N PRO A 22 -17.86 3.24 3.48
CA PRO A 22 -17.06 4.04 4.39
C PRO A 22 -15.94 4.79 3.66
N ARG A 23 -15.51 5.92 4.19
CA ARG A 23 -14.29 6.61 3.74
C ARG A 23 -13.02 5.91 4.21
N VAL A 24 -13.09 5.30 5.40
CA VAL A 24 -12.01 4.50 5.99
C VAL A 24 -12.59 3.17 6.40
N LEU A 25 -12.02 2.10 5.92
CA LEU A 25 -12.42 0.72 6.23
C LEU A 25 -11.30 0.04 7.01
N LEU A 26 -11.62 -0.44 8.20
CA LEU A 26 -10.73 -1.21 9.06
C LEU A 26 -11.23 -2.65 9.13
N ILE A 27 -10.39 -3.60 8.75
CA ILE A 27 -10.70 -5.03 8.86
C ILE A 27 -9.59 -5.72 9.63
N ASP A 28 -9.94 -6.28 10.77
CA ASP A 28 -9.05 -7.12 11.56
C ASP A 28 -9.13 -8.58 11.11
N ASP A 29 -8.06 -9.32 11.27
CA ASP A 29 -7.98 -10.74 10.92
C ASP A 29 -8.40 -11.04 9.46
N TYR A 30 -8.01 -10.18 8.54
CA TYR A 30 -8.36 -10.32 7.13
C TYR A 30 -7.87 -11.64 6.54
N GLY A 31 -8.77 -12.35 5.91
CA GLY A 31 -8.47 -13.57 5.15
C GLY A 31 -8.39 -14.86 5.96
N ILE A 32 -8.50 -14.82 7.30
CA ILE A 32 -8.37 -16.02 8.15
C ILE A 32 -9.43 -17.08 7.81
N PHE A 33 -10.65 -16.65 7.52
CA PHE A 33 -11.78 -17.54 7.22
C PHE A 33 -12.12 -17.62 5.73
N PHE A 34 -11.25 -17.12 4.87
CA PHE A 34 -11.51 -17.10 3.44
C PHE A 34 -11.10 -18.43 2.80
N ASP A 35 -11.98 -18.96 1.95
CA ASP A 35 -11.56 -19.85 0.88
C ASP A 35 -10.96 -19.04 -0.28
N LYS A 36 -10.43 -19.73 -1.27
CA LYS A 36 -9.76 -19.08 -2.42
C LYS A 36 -10.70 -18.18 -3.22
N ASN A 37 -11.95 -18.58 -3.40
CA ASN A 37 -12.93 -17.80 -4.17
C ASN A 37 -13.33 -16.54 -3.43
N MET A 38 -13.58 -16.64 -2.13
CA MET A 38 -13.89 -15.51 -1.26
C MET A 38 -12.74 -14.49 -1.25
N GLU A 39 -11.49 -14.96 -1.15
CA GLU A 39 -10.32 -14.09 -1.19
C GLU A 39 -10.25 -13.29 -2.49
N ILE A 40 -10.45 -13.93 -3.63
CA ILE A 40 -10.41 -13.28 -4.93
C ILE A 40 -11.52 -12.23 -5.05
N GLU A 41 -12.74 -12.56 -4.66
CA GLU A 41 -13.88 -11.65 -4.74
C GLU A 41 -13.73 -10.44 -3.82
N PHE A 42 -13.33 -10.65 -2.56
CA PHE A 42 -13.07 -9.57 -1.63
C PHE A 42 -11.94 -8.67 -2.07
N ARG A 43 -10.85 -9.24 -2.53
CA ARG A 43 -9.72 -8.48 -3.04
C ARG A 43 -10.13 -7.57 -4.21
N LYS A 44 -10.90 -8.09 -5.15
CA LYS A 44 -11.45 -7.28 -6.26
C LYS A 44 -12.31 -6.14 -5.76
N LYS A 45 -13.20 -6.42 -4.80
CA LYS A 45 -14.11 -5.43 -4.25
C LYS A 45 -13.38 -4.33 -3.49
N LEU A 46 -12.44 -4.68 -2.63
CA LEU A 46 -11.64 -3.72 -1.87
C LEU A 46 -10.74 -2.87 -2.78
N ASN A 47 -10.15 -3.47 -3.79
CA ASN A 47 -9.38 -2.73 -4.78
C ASN A 47 -10.22 -1.72 -5.55
N ARG A 48 -11.46 -2.07 -5.91
CA ARG A 48 -12.40 -1.16 -6.56
C ARG A 48 -12.77 0.00 -5.64
N MET A 49 -13.08 -0.27 -4.38
CA MET A 49 -13.39 0.77 -3.40
C MET A 49 -12.22 1.75 -3.24
N ASN A 50 -11.00 1.25 -3.16
CA ASN A 50 -9.82 2.11 -3.04
C ASN A 50 -9.58 2.94 -4.29
N LYS A 51 -9.66 2.34 -5.50
CA LYS A 51 -9.35 3.02 -6.76
C LYS A 51 -10.44 3.97 -7.23
N ASP A 52 -11.70 3.51 -7.19
CA ASP A 52 -12.82 4.23 -7.81
C ASP A 52 -13.50 5.17 -6.81
N MET A 53 -13.52 4.83 -5.54
CA MET A 53 -14.24 5.56 -4.48
C MET A 53 -13.30 6.30 -3.53
N GLY A 54 -12.00 6.09 -3.63
CA GLY A 54 -11.00 6.73 -2.77
C GLY A 54 -11.01 6.24 -1.31
N THR A 55 -11.58 5.07 -1.05
CA THR A 55 -11.63 4.51 0.31
C THR A 55 -10.23 4.17 0.80
N THR A 56 -9.87 4.65 1.98
CA THR A 56 -8.66 4.21 2.68
C THR A 56 -8.95 2.89 3.38
N ILE A 57 -8.14 1.88 3.10
CA ILE A 57 -8.33 0.53 3.63
C ILE A 57 -7.14 0.14 4.49
N ILE A 58 -7.41 -0.26 5.72
CA ILE A 58 -6.43 -0.77 6.68
C ILE A 58 -6.83 -2.19 7.07
N LEU A 59 -5.95 -3.12 6.79
CA LEU A 59 -6.16 -4.54 7.08
C LEU A 59 -5.12 -5.03 8.07
N SER A 60 -5.52 -5.88 8.99
CA SER A 60 -4.60 -6.64 9.83
C SER A 60 -4.73 -8.14 9.58
N SER A 61 -3.63 -8.86 9.68
CA SER A 61 -3.62 -10.32 9.62
C SER A 61 -2.37 -10.87 10.29
N PRO A 62 -2.46 -11.99 10.99
CA PRO A 62 -1.27 -12.69 11.49
C PRO A 62 -0.47 -13.37 10.38
N ASP A 63 -1.06 -13.57 9.20
CA ASP A 63 -0.42 -14.18 8.04
C ASP A 63 -0.20 -13.14 6.93
N GLU A 64 1.06 -12.82 6.65
CA GLU A 64 1.41 -11.86 5.61
C GLU A 64 0.93 -12.25 4.21
N ARG A 65 0.73 -13.54 3.93
CA ARG A 65 0.24 -14.03 2.63
C ARG A 65 -1.15 -13.48 2.30
N ASN A 66 -1.98 -13.27 3.32
CA ASN A 66 -3.32 -12.70 3.14
C ASN A 66 -3.27 -11.23 2.69
N LEU A 67 -2.20 -10.52 3.00
CA LEU A 67 -2.07 -9.09 2.75
C LEU A 67 -1.22 -8.74 1.53
N LYS A 68 -0.26 -9.58 1.17
CA LYS A 68 0.73 -9.29 0.10
C LYS A 68 0.10 -8.97 -1.25
N LEU A 69 -1.02 -9.62 -1.59
CA LEU A 69 -1.66 -9.46 -2.89
C LEU A 69 -2.54 -8.22 -2.97
N ILE A 70 -2.96 -7.67 -1.84
CA ILE A 70 -3.91 -6.56 -1.79
C ILE A 70 -3.27 -5.25 -1.32
N ALA A 71 -2.36 -5.31 -0.36
CA ALA A 71 -1.76 -4.13 0.23
C ALA A 71 -0.74 -3.46 -0.69
N SER A 72 -0.75 -2.14 -0.76
CA SER A 72 0.31 -1.34 -1.38
C SER A 72 1.48 -1.13 -0.42
N VAL A 73 1.21 -1.07 0.88
CA VAL A 73 2.21 -0.95 1.94
C VAL A 73 1.96 -2.02 3.00
N LEU A 74 3.00 -2.72 3.38
CA LEU A 74 3.00 -3.71 4.45
C LEU A 74 3.79 -3.18 5.64
N ILE A 75 3.15 -3.14 6.80
CA ILE A 75 3.77 -2.75 8.06
C ILE A 75 3.81 -3.98 8.97
N TYR A 76 5.00 -4.39 9.37
CA TYR A 76 5.20 -5.53 10.25
C TYR A 76 5.36 -5.05 11.68
N LEU A 77 4.51 -5.58 12.56
CA LEU A 77 4.54 -5.29 13.99
C LEU A 77 5.14 -6.48 14.74
N ASP A 78 6.03 -6.20 15.68
CA ASP A 78 6.63 -7.18 16.58
C ASP A 78 6.77 -6.58 17.97
N ASN A 79 6.20 -7.25 18.98
CA ASN A 79 6.23 -6.80 20.38
C ASN A 79 5.86 -5.31 20.59
N GLY A 80 4.83 -4.84 19.89
CA GLY A 80 4.37 -3.45 19.97
C GLY A 80 5.22 -2.43 19.21
N HIS A 81 6.18 -2.87 18.42
CA HIS A 81 7.05 -2.03 17.60
C HIS A 81 6.89 -2.32 16.11
N ILE A 82 7.12 -1.32 15.28
CA ILE A 82 7.26 -1.50 13.84
C ILE A 82 8.64 -2.11 13.57
N SER A 83 8.66 -3.37 13.11
CA SER A 83 9.93 -4.06 12.81
C SER A 83 10.43 -3.76 11.41
N LYS A 84 9.55 -3.65 10.43
CA LYS A 84 9.88 -3.30 9.04
C LYS A 84 8.66 -2.78 8.27
N ILE A 85 8.94 -2.06 7.20
CA ILE A 85 7.94 -1.59 6.23
C ILE A 85 8.36 -2.05 4.85
N ARG A 86 7.43 -2.64 4.08
CA ARG A 86 7.67 -3.17 2.74
C ARG A 86 6.60 -2.68 1.77
N SER A 87 6.94 -2.64 0.49
CA SER A 87 5.96 -2.48 -0.57
C SER A 87 5.23 -3.79 -0.80
N GLY A 88 3.89 -3.72 -0.91
CA GLY A 88 3.07 -4.85 -1.32
C GLY A 88 2.96 -4.96 -2.84
N ILE A 89 2.36 -6.07 -3.31
CA ILE A 89 2.11 -6.31 -4.75
C ILE A 89 0.81 -5.62 -5.19
N GLY A 90 -0.04 -5.23 -4.24
CA GLY A 90 -1.24 -4.47 -4.52
C GLY A 90 -0.87 -3.24 -5.35
N LYS A 91 -1.45 -3.11 -6.55
CA LYS A 91 -1.19 -2.01 -7.48
C LYS A 91 -1.78 -0.71 -6.94
N GLY A 92 -1.17 -0.16 -5.90
CA GLY A 92 -1.28 1.25 -5.63
C GLY A 92 -0.49 1.96 -6.74
N ASN A 93 -1.15 2.81 -7.49
CA ASN A 93 -0.53 3.68 -8.47
C ASN A 93 0.27 4.75 -7.71
N ILE A 94 1.37 4.35 -7.05
CA ILE A 94 2.38 5.30 -6.65
C ILE A 94 3.07 5.64 -7.97
N GLN A 95 2.61 6.67 -8.64
CA GLN A 95 3.41 7.37 -9.61
C GLN A 95 4.69 7.78 -8.86
N ARG A 96 5.74 6.99 -9.01
CA ARG A 96 7.08 7.47 -8.71
C ARG A 96 7.27 8.66 -9.62
N SER A 97 7.14 9.86 -9.07
CA SER A 97 7.61 11.06 -9.75
C SER A 97 9.03 10.77 -10.18
N LYS A 98 9.25 10.69 -11.51
CA LYS A 98 10.59 10.55 -12.07
C LYS A 98 11.44 11.65 -11.44
N PRO A 99 12.65 11.35 -10.94
CA PRO A 99 13.54 12.39 -10.47
C PRO A 99 13.70 13.39 -11.61
N SER A 100 13.35 14.65 -11.36
CA SER A 100 13.52 15.71 -12.33
C SER A 100 14.99 15.74 -12.72
N ASN A 101 15.28 15.53 -13.99
CA ASN A 101 16.61 15.68 -14.57
C ASN A 101 16.98 17.19 -14.43
N ARG A 102 17.58 17.55 -13.30
CA ARG A 102 18.23 18.86 -13.18
C ARG A 102 19.42 18.85 -14.12
N PRO A 103 19.47 19.73 -15.10
CA PRO A 103 20.64 19.83 -15.97
C PRO A 103 21.84 20.18 -15.09
N LYS A 104 22.88 19.36 -15.17
CA LYS A 104 24.17 19.63 -14.52
C LYS A 104 24.69 20.95 -15.09
N ARG A 105 24.75 21.98 -14.25
CA ARG A 105 25.44 23.22 -14.57
C ARG A 105 26.90 22.85 -14.93
N LYS A 106 27.25 23.04 -16.20
CA LYS A 106 28.64 22.97 -16.65
C LYS A 106 29.45 24.02 -15.87
N ALA A 107 30.43 23.57 -15.11
CA ALA A 107 31.39 24.45 -14.48
C ALA A 107 32.12 25.20 -15.59
N GLN A 108 31.90 26.50 -15.68
CA GLN A 108 32.67 27.40 -16.53
C GLN A 108 34.10 27.43 -15.97
N LYS A 109 35.03 26.85 -16.71
CA LYS A 109 36.45 27.04 -16.47
C LYS A 109 36.78 28.51 -16.65
N ARG A 110 37.03 29.21 -15.57
CA ARG A 110 37.64 30.54 -15.61
C ARG A 110 39.09 30.38 -16.12
N SER A 111 39.31 30.81 -17.36
CA SER A 111 40.67 31.01 -17.90
C SER A 111 41.29 32.25 -17.23
N HIS A 112 42.35 32.00 -16.49
CA HIS A 112 43.17 33.11 -16.01
C HIS A 112 43.97 33.71 -17.19
N PRO A 113 43.96 35.02 -17.39
CA PRO A 113 44.89 35.61 -18.34
C PRO A 113 46.29 35.62 -17.73
N LYS A 114 47.22 35.05 -18.44
CA LYS A 114 48.68 35.20 -18.14
C LYS A 114 49.03 36.66 -18.33
N GLN A 115 49.44 37.32 -17.27
CA GLN A 115 50.17 38.58 -17.39
C GLN A 115 51.55 38.29 -18.00
N ARG A 116 51.78 38.76 -19.20
CA ARG A 116 53.12 38.91 -19.75
C ARG A 116 53.74 40.15 -19.10
N SER A 117 54.75 39.95 -18.27
CA SER A 117 55.66 41.06 -17.92
C SER A 117 56.58 41.31 -19.10
N SER A 118 56.40 42.44 -19.75
CA SER A 118 57.41 42.98 -20.67
C SER A 118 58.30 43.94 -19.88
N ARG A 119 59.60 43.76 -20.05
CA ARG A 119 60.58 44.76 -19.65
C ARG A 119 60.37 46.01 -20.50
#